data_d9e111268599b655a592249b64c0cd5e
#
_entry.id   d9e111268599b655a592249b64c0cd5e
#
_cell.length_a   1.000
_cell.length_b   1.000
_cell.length_c   1.000
_cell.angle_alpha   90.00
_cell.angle_beta   90.00
_cell.angle_gamma   90.00
#
_symmetry.space_group_name_H-M   'P 1'
#
loop_
_entity.id
_entity.type
_entity.pdbx_description
1 polymer ?
#
loop_
_entity_poly.entity_id
_entity_poly.type
_entity_poly.pdbx_seq_one_letter_code
_entity_poly.pdbx_strand_id
1 'polypeptide(L)'
;MNDKGIFIIGAGFAGQMIAQDLKRKKIFGKVIAFLDDDKNLIGKTIDEIPVLGPISHFTSFLRHSDKDEAIIAMPSAPKERIREVYEFLSKANFTRIRILPSVSQIIEGDAHLIQTREIDPLDILGRTPVTISLKESLSYLRGKRVLITGAGGSIGSELARQLL
;
A
#
# COMPACT_ATOMS: atom_id res chain seq x y z
N MET A 1 22.66 -7.46 12.99
CA MET A 1 21.70 -6.40 13.34
C MET A 1 21.09 -5.90 12.05
N ASN A 2 19.78 -5.78 12.00
CA ASN A 2 19.10 -5.35 10.77
C ASN A 2 19.13 -3.82 10.73
N ASP A 3 20.14 -3.24 10.10
CA ASP A 3 20.35 -1.78 10.01
C ASP A 3 19.39 -1.12 8.99
N LYS A 4 18.22 -1.70 8.79
CA LYS A 4 17.23 -1.22 7.84
C LYS A 4 16.41 -0.10 8.45
N GLY A 5 16.46 1.08 7.83
CA GLY A 5 15.62 2.20 8.16
C GLY A 5 14.24 2.11 7.51
N ILE A 6 13.22 2.58 8.21
CA ILE A 6 11.85 2.65 7.70
C ILE A 6 11.41 4.11 7.73
N PHE A 7 10.94 4.60 6.59
CA PHE A 7 10.32 5.91 6.44
C PHE A 7 8.82 5.74 6.23
N ILE A 8 8.02 6.41 7.04
CA ILE A 8 6.56 6.34 6.96
C ILE A 8 6.04 7.62 6.31
N ILE A 9 5.37 7.48 5.18
CA ILE A 9 4.81 8.59 4.43
C ILE A 9 3.37 8.82 4.88
N GLY A 10 3.15 9.93 5.56
CA GLY A 10 1.95 10.26 6.31
C GLY A 10 2.15 10.11 7.81
N ALA A 11 2.12 11.23 8.55
CA ALA A 11 2.26 11.28 10.01
C ALA A 11 0.90 11.33 10.73
N GLY A 12 -0.20 11.11 10.01
CA GLY A 12 -1.56 11.01 10.54
C GLY A 12 -1.79 9.72 11.32
N PHE A 13 -3.05 9.47 11.69
CA PHE A 13 -3.44 8.33 12.52
C PHE A 13 -2.91 6.98 12.01
N ALA A 14 -3.06 6.71 10.71
CA ALA A 14 -2.62 5.45 10.10
C ALA A 14 -1.09 5.26 10.19
N GLY A 15 -0.32 6.31 9.91
CA GLY A 15 1.14 6.28 10.02
C GLY A 15 1.61 6.04 11.44
N GLN A 16 0.99 6.70 12.42
CA GLN A 16 1.31 6.52 13.83
C GLN A 16 1.02 5.10 14.31
N MET A 17 -0.11 4.51 13.90
CA MET A 17 -0.42 3.12 14.22
C MET A 17 0.62 2.15 13.66
N ILE A 18 1.04 2.34 12.41
CA ILE A 18 2.10 1.53 11.79
C ILE A 18 3.41 1.67 12.58
N ALA A 19 3.79 2.90 12.93
CA ALA A 19 5.01 3.14 13.69
C ALA A 19 5.01 2.41 15.04
N GLN A 20 3.90 2.47 15.77
CA GLN A 20 3.73 1.78 17.05
C GLN A 20 3.80 0.25 16.90
N ASP A 21 3.17 -0.29 15.84
CA ASP A 21 3.20 -1.74 15.60
C ASP A 21 4.62 -2.22 15.23
N LEU A 22 5.33 -1.47 14.39
CA LEU A 22 6.72 -1.76 14.03
C LEU A 22 7.65 -1.69 15.25
N LYS A 23 7.47 -0.68 16.12
CA LYS A 23 8.24 -0.54 17.38
C LYS A 23 8.00 -1.74 18.31
N ARG A 24 6.77 -2.26 18.34
CA ARG A 24 6.38 -3.40 19.17
C ARG A 24 6.96 -4.72 18.66
N LYS A 25 6.89 -4.95 17.35
CA LYS A 25 7.29 -6.23 16.74
C LYS A 25 8.80 -6.40 16.57
N LYS A 26 9.59 -5.32 16.54
CA LYS A 26 11.07 -5.29 16.42
C LYS A 26 11.69 -6.12 15.27
N ILE A 27 10.87 -6.59 14.32
CA ILE A 27 11.28 -7.56 13.29
C ILE A 27 11.69 -6.86 11.99
N PHE A 28 11.13 -5.66 11.71
CA PHE A 28 11.18 -5.05 10.38
C PHE A 28 12.27 -3.98 10.19
N GLY A 29 12.93 -3.53 11.23
CA GLY A 29 13.89 -2.42 11.19
C GLY A 29 13.46 -1.27 12.12
N LYS A 30 14.18 -0.14 12.06
CA LYS A 30 13.93 1.02 12.90
C LYS A 30 13.17 2.08 12.10
N VAL A 31 12.09 2.62 12.64
CA VAL A 31 11.44 3.79 12.05
C VAL A 31 12.34 4.99 12.24
N ILE A 32 12.75 5.61 11.15
CA ILE A 32 13.71 6.73 11.12
C ILE A 32 12.97 8.07 11.19
N ALA A 33 11.91 8.22 10.37
CA ALA A 33 11.14 9.46 10.31
C ALA A 33 9.76 9.22 9.72
N PHE A 34 8.84 10.12 10.06
CA PHE A 34 7.66 10.37 9.24
C PHE A 34 7.97 11.41 8.17
N LEU A 35 7.32 11.32 7.02
CA LEU A 35 7.32 12.34 5.97
C LEU A 35 5.88 12.82 5.77
N ASP A 36 5.65 14.11 5.91
CA ASP A 36 4.32 14.69 5.76
C ASP A 36 4.39 16.07 5.10
N ASP A 37 3.29 16.49 4.48
CA ASP A 37 3.16 17.82 3.88
C ASP A 37 2.45 18.81 4.81
N ASP A 38 1.85 18.33 5.91
CA ASP A 38 1.18 19.20 6.88
C ASP A 38 2.20 20.03 7.65
N LYS A 39 2.19 21.34 7.37
CA LYS A 39 3.03 22.32 8.03
C LYS A 39 2.90 22.34 9.56
N ASN A 40 1.75 21.88 10.08
CA ASN A 40 1.53 21.80 11.52
C ASN A 40 2.23 20.59 12.16
N LEU A 41 2.58 19.59 11.36
CA LEU A 41 3.27 18.38 11.82
C LEU A 41 4.77 18.44 11.56
N ILE A 42 5.20 19.05 10.47
CA ILE A 42 6.61 19.20 10.09
C ILE A 42 7.41 19.86 11.23
N GLY A 43 8.54 19.27 11.56
CA GLY A 43 9.43 19.73 12.64
C GLY A 43 9.02 19.26 14.04
N LYS A 44 7.88 18.58 14.18
CA LYS A 44 7.48 17.93 15.43
C LYS A 44 8.07 16.52 15.56
N THR A 45 7.95 15.98 16.75
CA THR A 45 8.31 14.59 17.07
C THR A 45 7.09 13.87 17.59
N ILE A 46 6.79 12.68 17.04
CA ILE A 46 5.69 11.81 17.43
C ILE A 46 6.30 10.48 17.90
N ASP A 47 6.07 10.10 19.15
CA ASP A 47 6.62 8.87 19.76
C ASP A 47 8.14 8.73 19.55
N GLU A 48 8.89 9.84 19.72
CA GLU A 48 10.34 9.96 19.52
C GLU A 48 10.79 9.88 18.04
N ILE A 49 9.86 9.86 17.09
CA ILE A 49 10.15 9.82 15.66
C ILE A 49 9.93 11.22 15.08
N PRO A 50 10.92 11.83 14.43
CA PRO A 50 10.79 13.15 13.83
C PRO A 50 9.83 13.13 12.64
N VAL A 51 9.07 14.20 12.47
CA VAL A 51 8.26 14.47 11.28
C VAL A 51 9.01 15.44 10.39
N LEU A 52 9.37 14.99 9.21
CA LEU A 52 10.12 15.74 8.20
C LEU A 52 9.19 16.07 7.03
N GLY A 53 9.55 17.07 6.25
CA GLY A 53 8.76 17.44 5.08
C GLY A 53 9.20 18.78 4.47
N PRO A 54 8.55 19.18 3.39
CA PRO A 54 7.50 18.43 2.68
C PRO A 54 8.04 17.19 1.95
N ILE A 55 7.16 16.25 1.60
CA ILE A 55 7.53 14.98 0.96
C ILE A 55 8.35 15.20 -0.31
N SER A 56 8.02 16.24 -1.09
CA SER A 56 8.71 16.60 -2.33
C SER A 56 10.17 17.04 -2.15
N HIS A 57 10.60 17.38 -0.93
CA HIS A 57 11.94 17.84 -0.63
C HIS A 57 12.80 16.82 0.12
N PHE A 58 12.31 15.60 0.26
CA PHE A 58 12.97 14.53 1.02
C PHE A 58 14.43 14.31 0.63
N THR A 59 14.74 14.28 -0.65
CA THR A 59 16.11 14.07 -1.17
C THR A 59 17.08 15.14 -0.74
N SER A 60 16.59 16.33 -0.35
CA SER A 60 17.43 17.46 0.11
C SER A 60 17.86 17.32 1.57
N PHE A 61 17.14 16.52 2.36
CA PHE A 61 17.32 16.50 3.83
C PHE A 61 17.92 15.20 4.35
N LEU A 62 17.77 14.09 3.64
CA LEU A 62 18.12 12.78 4.17
C LEU A 62 18.92 11.95 3.17
N ARG A 63 20.05 11.46 3.66
CA ARG A 63 20.72 10.33 3.06
C ARG A 63 20.05 9.07 3.60
N HIS A 64 19.44 8.31 2.72
CA HIS A 64 18.96 6.97 3.04
C HIS A 64 19.83 5.93 2.33
N SER A 65 19.82 4.73 2.85
CA SER A 65 20.51 3.56 2.29
C SER A 65 19.60 2.86 1.27
N ASP A 66 20.19 2.15 0.33
CA ASP A 66 19.48 1.24 -0.58
C ASP A 66 18.76 0.10 0.13
N LYS A 67 19.07 -0.11 1.42
CA LYS A 67 18.37 -1.07 2.29
C LYS A 67 17.13 -0.52 2.95
N ASP A 68 16.94 0.80 2.92
CA ASP A 68 15.82 1.44 3.58
C ASP A 68 14.51 1.22 2.84
N GLU A 69 13.42 1.26 3.58
CA GLU A 69 12.08 0.99 3.09
C GLU A 69 11.16 2.19 3.32
N ALA A 70 10.31 2.49 2.36
CA ALA A 70 9.25 3.47 2.50
C ALA A 70 7.88 2.77 2.65
N ILE A 71 7.06 3.26 3.58
CA ILE A 71 5.69 2.78 3.78
C ILE A 71 4.73 3.94 3.57
N ILE A 72 3.91 3.89 2.53
CA ILE A 72 2.87 4.89 2.26
C ILE A 72 1.68 4.59 3.16
N ALA A 73 1.45 5.43 4.15
CA ALA A 73 0.43 5.30 5.19
C ALA A 73 -0.66 6.37 5.05
N MET A 74 -1.20 6.51 3.85
CA MET A 74 -2.23 7.51 3.50
C MET A 74 -3.48 6.84 2.93
N PRO A 75 -4.24 6.03 3.70
CA PRO A 75 -5.34 5.21 3.20
C PRO A 75 -6.53 6.03 2.66
N SER A 76 -6.64 7.29 3.04
CA SER A 76 -7.69 8.20 2.58
C SER A 76 -7.23 9.13 1.46
N ALA A 77 -5.99 9.04 1.01
CA ALA A 77 -5.50 9.89 -0.07
C ALA A 77 -6.05 9.42 -1.43
N PRO A 78 -6.32 10.35 -2.36
CA PRO A 78 -6.70 9.99 -3.71
C PRO A 78 -5.56 9.25 -4.41
N LYS A 79 -5.90 8.41 -5.39
CA LYS A 79 -4.92 7.57 -6.10
C LYS A 79 -3.84 8.40 -6.80
N GLU A 80 -4.20 9.55 -7.31
CA GLU A 80 -3.30 10.50 -7.96
C GLU A 80 -2.19 10.92 -6.99
N ARG A 81 -2.55 11.20 -5.73
CA ARG A 81 -1.58 11.56 -4.69
C ARG A 81 -0.67 10.39 -4.31
N ILE A 82 -1.22 9.19 -4.20
CA ILE A 82 -0.42 7.96 -3.96
C ILE A 82 0.60 7.77 -5.09
N ARG A 83 0.17 7.97 -6.35
CA ARG A 83 1.04 7.87 -7.52
C ARG A 83 2.18 8.90 -7.49
N GLU A 84 1.88 10.16 -7.24
CA GLU A 84 2.89 11.22 -7.11
C GLU A 84 3.94 10.88 -6.06
N VAL A 85 3.50 10.44 -4.89
CA VAL A 85 4.38 10.04 -3.79
C VAL A 85 5.24 8.85 -4.20
N TYR A 86 4.64 7.84 -4.83
CA TYR A 86 5.39 6.68 -5.31
C TYR A 86 6.47 7.06 -6.34
N GLU A 87 6.12 7.88 -7.33
CA GLU A 87 7.08 8.36 -8.35
C GLU A 87 8.22 9.13 -7.70
N PHE A 88 7.91 9.93 -6.68
CA PHE A 88 8.89 10.67 -5.93
C PHE A 88 9.84 9.74 -5.14
N LEU A 89 9.31 8.76 -4.42
CA LEU A 89 10.11 7.78 -3.66
C LEU A 89 10.97 6.92 -4.60
N SER A 90 10.46 6.56 -5.76
CA SER A 90 11.20 5.82 -6.78
C SER A 90 12.38 6.63 -7.33
N LYS A 91 12.16 7.93 -7.60
CA LYS A 91 13.23 8.85 -8.00
C LYS A 91 14.26 9.08 -6.89
N ALA A 92 13.83 8.95 -5.64
CA ALA A 92 14.71 9.02 -4.48
C ALA A 92 15.47 7.71 -4.22
N ASN A 93 15.37 6.72 -5.13
CA ASN A 93 16.05 5.41 -5.05
C ASN A 93 15.59 4.50 -3.90
N PHE A 94 14.36 4.63 -3.42
CA PHE A 94 13.79 3.60 -2.58
C PHE A 94 13.52 2.35 -3.41
N THR A 95 14.17 1.25 -3.08
CA THR A 95 14.00 -0.04 -3.75
C THR A 95 12.82 -0.83 -3.22
N ARG A 96 12.38 -0.53 -2.01
CA ARG A 96 11.23 -1.17 -1.35
C ARG A 96 10.24 -0.12 -0.92
N ILE A 97 9.11 -0.07 -1.62
CA ILE A 97 8.01 0.81 -1.31
C ILE A 97 6.77 -0.04 -1.05
N ARG A 98 6.17 0.10 0.12
CA ARG A 98 4.95 -0.60 0.52
C ARG A 98 3.82 0.40 0.72
N ILE A 99 2.60 -0.07 0.63
CA ILE A 99 1.41 0.75 0.82
C ILE A 99 0.48 0.11 1.85
N LEU A 100 -0.14 0.96 2.67
CA LEU A 100 -1.28 0.57 3.48
C LEU A 100 -2.53 0.59 2.59
N PRO A 101 -3.28 -0.53 2.50
CA PRO A 101 -4.52 -0.58 1.73
C PRO A 101 -5.53 0.49 2.18
N SER A 102 -6.40 0.93 1.27
CA SER A 102 -7.49 1.85 1.61
C SER A 102 -8.52 1.18 2.54
N VAL A 103 -9.27 2.02 3.27
CA VAL A 103 -10.30 1.54 4.21
C VAL A 103 -11.35 0.67 3.52
N SER A 104 -11.71 0.96 2.27
CA SER A 104 -12.63 0.14 1.47
C SER A 104 -12.10 -1.28 1.22
N GLN A 105 -10.80 -1.43 0.97
CA GLN A 105 -10.18 -2.76 0.80
C GLN A 105 -10.09 -3.55 2.10
N ILE A 106 -10.10 -2.88 3.24
CA ILE A 106 -10.10 -3.49 4.57
C ILE A 106 -11.48 -4.04 4.93
N ILE A 107 -12.57 -3.37 4.51
CA ILE A 107 -13.96 -3.76 4.81
C ILE A 107 -14.40 -4.98 4.00
N GLU A 108 -13.83 -5.22 2.83
CA GLU A 108 -14.17 -6.36 1.96
C GLU A 108 -13.63 -7.72 2.44
N GLY A 109 -12.99 -7.79 3.60
CA GLY A 109 -12.86 -9.04 4.36
C GLY A 109 -11.48 -9.70 4.35
N ASP A 110 -10.44 -9.12 3.74
CA ASP A 110 -9.13 -9.79 3.61
C ASP A 110 -7.99 -9.14 4.41
N ALA A 111 -8.24 -8.13 5.21
CA ALA A 111 -7.14 -7.44 5.86
C ALA A 111 -7.30 -7.30 7.37
N HIS A 112 -6.41 -7.92 8.11
CA HIS A 112 -6.01 -7.41 9.41
C HIS A 112 -5.50 -5.97 9.24
N LEU A 113 -5.92 -5.06 10.11
CA LEU A 113 -5.74 -3.60 10.08
C LEU A 113 -4.31 -3.07 9.80
N ILE A 114 -3.31 -3.92 9.67
CA ILE A 114 -1.89 -3.53 9.54
C ILE A 114 -1.14 -4.49 8.58
N GLN A 115 -1.71 -4.81 7.44
CA GLN A 115 -0.95 -5.49 6.38
C GLN A 115 -0.53 -4.48 5.31
N THR A 116 0.67 -3.92 5.48
CA THR A 116 1.31 -3.24 4.36
C THR A 116 1.71 -4.28 3.32
N ARG A 117 1.40 -4.01 2.05
CA ARG A 117 1.80 -4.85 0.91
C ARG A 117 2.72 -4.09 -0.04
N GLU A 118 3.42 -4.80 -0.88
CA GLU A 118 4.12 -4.18 -2.01
C GLU A 118 3.11 -3.48 -2.93
N ILE A 119 3.54 -2.40 -3.56
CA ILE A 119 2.69 -1.64 -4.45
C ILE A 119 2.41 -2.47 -5.70
N ASP A 120 1.13 -2.71 -5.95
CA ASP A 120 0.67 -3.32 -7.19
C ASP A 120 0.68 -2.24 -8.30
N PRO A 121 1.11 -2.56 -9.54
CA PRO A 121 0.95 -1.66 -10.67
C PRO A 121 -0.46 -1.08 -10.83
N LEU A 122 -1.50 -1.78 -10.39
CA LEU A 122 -2.88 -1.32 -10.38
C LEU A 122 -3.13 -0.13 -9.44
N ASP A 123 -2.37 -0.01 -8.36
CA ASP A 123 -2.45 1.14 -7.44
C ASP A 123 -2.00 2.43 -8.13
N ILE A 124 -1.07 2.29 -9.09
CA ILE A 124 -0.46 3.41 -9.81
C ILE A 124 -1.27 3.77 -11.07
N LEU A 125 -1.82 2.78 -11.76
CA LEU A 125 -2.49 2.96 -13.04
C LEU A 125 -3.89 3.61 -12.93
N GLY A 126 -4.40 3.84 -11.73
CA GLY A 126 -5.70 4.48 -11.52
C GLY A 126 -6.90 3.68 -12.06
N ARG A 127 -6.69 2.47 -12.52
CA ARG A 127 -7.79 1.57 -12.90
C ARG A 127 -8.45 1.05 -11.63
N THR A 128 -9.67 1.48 -11.40
CA THR A 128 -10.52 0.83 -10.40
C THR A 128 -10.68 -0.63 -10.85
N PRO A 129 -10.25 -1.63 -10.05
CA PRO A 129 -10.64 -2.99 -10.34
C PRO A 129 -12.16 -3.00 -10.46
N VAL A 130 -12.67 -3.46 -11.60
CA VAL A 130 -14.09 -3.74 -11.70
C VAL A 130 -14.29 -4.97 -10.83
N THR A 131 -14.71 -4.76 -9.60
CA THR A 131 -15.14 -5.83 -8.72
C THR A 131 -16.47 -6.33 -9.28
N ILE A 132 -16.36 -7.28 -10.19
CA ILE A 132 -17.54 -8.01 -10.66
C ILE A 132 -17.97 -8.84 -9.46
N SER A 133 -19.15 -8.52 -8.91
CA SER A 133 -19.77 -9.38 -7.90
C SER A 133 -19.97 -10.75 -8.53
N LEU A 134 -19.09 -11.68 -8.22
CA LEU A 134 -19.18 -13.07 -8.67
C LEU A 134 -20.58 -13.65 -8.37
N LYS A 135 -21.17 -13.29 -7.21
CA LYS A 135 -22.53 -13.71 -6.86
C LYS A 135 -23.59 -13.21 -7.85
N GLU A 136 -23.50 -11.96 -8.30
CA GLU A 136 -24.47 -11.41 -9.27
C GLU A 136 -24.25 -12.00 -10.66
N SER A 137 -22.98 -12.12 -11.10
CA SER A 137 -22.65 -12.72 -12.40
C SER A 137 -22.98 -14.19 -12.44
N LEU A 138 -22.75 -14.95 -11.39
CA LEU A 138 -23.09 -16.36 -11.28
C LEU A 138 -24.61 -16.59 -11.16
N SER A 139 -25.37 -15.62 -10.60
CA SER A 139 -26.83 -15.72 -10.53
C SER A 139 -27.47 -15.78 -11.91
N TYR A 140 -26.92 -15.06 -12.88
CA TYR A 140 -27.38 -15.06 -14.27
C TYR A 140 -27.16 -16.41 -14.97
N LEU A 141 -26.11 -17.14 -14.57
CA LEU A 141 -25.76 -18.45 -15.17
C LEU A 141 -26.45 -19.63 -14.48
N ARG A 142 -27.12 -19.41 -13.37
CA ARG A 142 -27.78 -20.45 -12.59
C ARG A 142 -28.84 -21.16 -13.43
N GLY A 143 -28.74 -22.50 -13.55
CA GLY A 143 -29.63 -23.33 -14.34
C GLY A 143 -29.40 -23.27 -15.86
N LYS A 144 -28.36 -22.57 -16.31
CA LYS A 144 -28.01 -22.54 -17.75
C LYS A 144 -26.91 -23.56 -18.06
N ARG A 145 -26.89 -24.02 -19.27
CA ARG A 145 -25.78 -24.81 -19.82
C ARG A 145 -24.72 -23.86 -20.35
N VAL A 146 -23.49 -23.95 -19.83
CA VAL A 146 -22.38 -23.11 -20.19
C VAL A 146 -21.34 -23.92 -20.95
N LEU A 147 -20.93 -23.46 -22.12
CA LEU A 147 -19.84 -24.03 -22.90
C LEU A 147 -18.62 -23.13 -22.75
N ILE A 148 -17.50 -23.71 -22.32
CA ILE A 148 -16.25 -23.00 -22.20
C ILE A 148 -15.29 -23.51 -23.27
N THR A 149 -14.97 -22.67 -24.25
CA THR A 149 -13.92 -22.95 -25.23
C THR A 149 -12.56 -22.64 -24.65
N GLY A 150 -11.56 -23.43 -24.98
CA GLY A 150 -10.21 -23.24 -24.42
C GLY A 150 -10.09 -23.54 -22.93
N ALA A 151 -10.92 -24.46 -22.39
CA ALA A 151 -10.92 -24.82 -20.97
C ALA A 151 -9.59 -25.41 -20.45
N GLY A 152 -8.72 -25.88 -21.33
CA GLY A 152 -7.37 -26.33 -20.97
C GLY A 152 -6.32 -25.21 -20.84
N GLY A 153 -6.66 -23.97 -21.22
CA GLY A 153 -5.79 -22.81 -21.07
C GLY A 153 -5.96 -22.12 -19.72
N SER A 154 -5.06 -21.17 -19.38
CA SER A 154 -5.01 -20.48 -18.08
C SER A 154 -6.32 -19.76 -17.76
N ILE A 155 -6.98 -19.10 -18.72
CA ILE A 155 -8.22 -18.37 -18.50
C ILE A 155 -9.42 -19.34 -18.45
N GLY A 156 -9.50 -20.28 -19.40
CA GLY A 156 -10.63 -21.20 -19.50
C GLY A 156 -10.72 -22.16 -18.32
N SER A 157 -9.58 -22.65 -17.82
CA SER A 157 -9.53 -23.51 -16.62
C SER A 157 -9.99 -22.76 -15.37
N GLU A 158 -9.61 -21.50 -15.20
CA GLU A 158 -10.05 -20.69 -14.07
C GLU A 158 -11.56 -20.39 -14.15
N LEU A 159 -12.09 -20.07 -15.34
CA LEU A 159 -13.52 -19.91 -15.53
C LEU A 159 -14.29 -21.21 -15.20
N ALA A 160 -13.78 -22.36 -15.63
CA ALA A 160 -14.40 -23.65 -15.31
C ALA A 160 -14.42 -23.89 -13.79
N ARG A 161 -13.33 -23.58 -13.09
CA ARG A 161 -13.21 -23.73 -11.63
C ARG A 161 -14.19 -22.82 -10.87
N GLN A 162 -14.47 -21.62 -11.37
CA GLN A 162 -15.41 -20.69 -10.72
C GLN A 162 -16.87 -21.01 -10.98
N LEU A 163 -17.18 -21.82 -11.98
CA LEU A 163 -18.56 -22.21 -12.36
C LEU A 163 -19.00 -23.55 -11.76
N LEU A 164 -18.09 -24.30 -11.18
CA LEU A 164 -18.36 -25.57 -10.48
C LEU A 164 -18.68 -25.33 -9.01
#